data_1fe447e5ff761aece12665a701b7f27e
#
_entry.id   1fe447e5ff761aece12665a701b7f27e
#
_cell.length_a   1.000
_cell.length_b   1.000
_cell.length_c   1.000
_cell.angle_alpha   90.00
_cell.angle_beta   90.00
_cell.angle_gamma   90.00
#
_symmetry.space_group_name_H-M   'P 1'
#
loop_
_entity.id
_entity.type
_entity.pdbx_description
1 polymer ?
#
loop_
_entity_poly.entity_id
_entity_poly.type
_entity_poly.pdbx_seq_one_letter_code
_entity_poly.pdbx_strand_id
1 'polypeptide(L)'
;MVEQTARRVPRGWPADVQPPGSDDWQESAVAWLLEVVPPQYRKHAVLRRNPLALAAVARHHAGACVEGARQGYRTVRTELTEHVPAHVIDGILVAYRTEGKRLAATSRAVGLVERALRGEALTPRA
;
A
#
# COMPACT_ATOMS: atom_id res chain seq x y z
N MET A 1 -19.01 17.76 15.04
CA MET A 1 -17.82 18.34 15.67
C MET A 1 -16.92 18.96 14.64
N VAL A 2 -16.40 20.08 14.93
CA VAL A 2 -15.58 20.84 13.99
C VAL A 2 -14.30 20.09 13.67
N GLU A 3 -13.69 19.45 14.66
CA GLU A 3 -12.46 18.68 14.49
C GLU A 3 -12.63 17.57 13.46
N GLN A 4 -13.78 16.91 13.46
CA GLN A 4 -14.02 15.82 12.52
C GLN A 4 -14.09 16.34 11.10
N THR A 5 -14.68 17.50 10.90
CA THR A 5 -14.73 18.12 9.59
C THR A 5 -13.34 18.49 9.10
N ALA A 6 -12.51 19.05 9.99
CA ALA A 6 -11.14 19.43 9.65
C ALA A 6 -10.22 18.25 9.37
N ARG A 7 -10.63 17.05 9.76
CA ARG A 7 -9.82 15.85 9.62
C ARG A 7 -10.30 14.95 8.48
N ARG A 8 -10.96 15.51 7.51
CA ARG A 8 -11.34 14.76 6.32
C ARG A 8 -10.10 14.28 5.59
N VAL A 9 -10.21 13.07 5.04
CA VAL A 9 -9.12 12.46 4.30
C VAL A 9 -9.60 12.16 2.89
N PRO A 10 -8.66 12.05 1.93
CA PRO A 10 -9.03 11.70 0.56
C PRO A 10 -9.51 10.26 0.47
N ARG A 11 -10.24 9.98 -0.60
CA ARG A 11 -10.66 8.63 -0.91
C ARG A 11 -9.41 7.73 -1.04
N GLY A 12 -9.46 6.58 -0.42
CA GLY A 12 -8.33 5.65 -0.45
C GLY A 12 -7.36 5.79 0.70
N TRP A 13 -7.57 6.77 1.57
CA TRP A 13 -6.77 6.91 2.78
C TRP A 13 -6.90 5.67 3.64
N PRO A 14 -5.78 5.12 4.18
CA PRO A 14 -5.85 3.90 4.98
C PRO A 14 -6.56 4.12 6.30
N ALA A 15 -7.45 3.19 6.65
CA ALA A 15 -8.28 3.32 7.85
C ALA A 15 -7.46 3.38 9.14
N ASP A 16 -6.30 2.72 9.15
CA ASP A 16 -5.47 2.62 10.35
C ASP A 16 -4.58 3.84 10.56
N VAL A 17 -4.57 4.80 9.64
CA VAL A 17 -3.75 6.01 9.76
C VAL A 17 -4.65 7.18 10.11
N GLN A 18 -4.32 7.86 11.21
CA GLN A 18 -5.07 9.03 11.63
C GLN A 18 -4.95 10.14 10.59
N PRO A 19 -5.96 11.01 10.48
CA PRO A 19 -5.88 12.11 9.52
C PRO A 19 -4.68 13.02 9.81
N PRO A 20 -4.05 13.58 8.75
CA PRO A 20 -2.98 14.56 8.96
C PRO A 20 -3.46 15.71 9.85
N GLY A 21 -2.61 16.17 10.75
CA GLY A 21 -2.97 17.19 11.71
C GLY A 21 -3.47 16.66 13.04
N SER A 22 -3.77 15.38 13.15
CA SER A 22 -4.06 14.76 14.43
C SER A 22 -2.76 14.63 15.23
N ASP A 23 -2.87 14.60 16.55
CA ASP A 23 -1.69 14.57 17.40
C ASP A 23 -0.80 13.36 17.15
N ASP A 24 -1.41 12.22 16.85
CA ASP A 24 -0.68 10.95 16.68
C ASP A 24 -0.67 10.46 15.23
N TRP A 25 -0.94 11.34 14.27
CA TRP A 25 -1.09 10.86 12.90
C TRP A 25 0.22 10.30 12.33
N GLN A 26 1.37 10.95 12.57
CA GLN A 26 2.64 10.43 12.05
C GLN A 26 3.02 9.11 12.70
N GLU A 27 2.74 8.97 13.98
CA GLU A 27 2.96 7.73 14.70
C GLU A 27 2.13 6.59 14.11
N SER A 28 0.85 6.86 13.84
CA SER A 28 -0.02 5.86 13.20
C SER A 28 0.42 5.55 11.78
N ALA A 29 0.91 6.56 11.05
CA ALA A 29 1.44 6.36 9.70
C ALA A 29 2.65 5.43 9.71
N VAL A 30 3.59 5.64 10.64
CA VAL A 30 4.77 4.79 10.77
C VAL A 30 4.36 3.35 11.08
N ALA A 31 3.44 3.16 12.04
CA ALA A 31 2.98 1.82 12.40
C ALA A 31 2.38 1.09 11.19
N TRP A 32 1.55 1.79 10.42
CA TRP A 32 0.93 1.21 9.24
C TRP A 32 1.94 0.92 8.13
N LEU A 33 2.86 1.85 7.86
CA LEU A 33 3.88 1.66 6.83
C LEU A 33 4.81 0.49 7.16
N LEU A 34 5.10 0.27 8.44
CA LEU A 34 5.91 -0.89 8.85
C LEU A 34 5.21 -2.21 8.56
N GLU A 35 3.89 -2.21 8.50
CA GLU A 35 3.14 -3.39 8.10
C GLU A 35 3.12 -3.59 6.59
N VAL A 36 3.22 -2.52 5.82
CA VAL A 36 3.26 -2.59 4.36
C VAL A 36 4.59 -3.16 3.86
N VAL A 37 5.71 -2.73 4.45
CA VAL A 37 7.02 -3.22 4.03
C VAL A 37 7.29 -4.62 4.56
N PRO A 38 8.19 -5.39 3.91
CA PRO A 38 8.59 -6.70 4.45
C PRO A 38 9.13 -6.58 5.87
N PRO A 39 8.91 -7.62 6.71
CA PRO A 39 9.35 -7.57 8.12
C PRO A 39 10.82 -7.24 8.31
N GLN A 40 11.67 -7.62 7.35
CA GLN A 40 13.11 -7.36 7.44
C GLN A 40 13.44 -5.87 7.55
N TYR A 41 12.60 -5.01 6.97
CA TYR A 41 12.81 -3.56 7.05
C TYR A 41 12.52 -2.99 8.41
N ARG A 42 11.71 -3.69 9.23
CA ARG A 42 11.29 -3.16 10.54
C ARG A 42 12.43 -2.99 11.53
N LYS A 43 13.52 -3.73 11.34
CA LYS A 43 14.67 -3.65 12.25
C LYS A 43 15.61 -2.47 11.95
N HIS A 44 15.38 -1.76 10.86
CA HIS A 44 16.24 -0.63 10.48
C HIS A 44 15.73 0.64 11.16
N ALA A 45 16.44 1.05 12.21
CA ALA A 45 16.05 2.21 13.03
C ALA A 45 15.91 3.48 12.19
N VAL A 46 16.74 3.64 11.15
CA VAL A 46 16.68 4.82 10.29
C VAL A 46 15.31 4.98 9.64
N LEU A 47 14.66 3.87 9.28
CA LEU A 47 13.32 3.93 8.69
C LEU A 47 12.26 4.27 9.73
N ARG A 48 12.36 3.68 10.93
CA ARG A 48 11.39 3.96 11.98
C ARG A 48 11.46 5.43 12.45
N ARG A 49 12.63 6.03 12.35
CA ARG A 49 12.84 7.42 12.80
C ARG A 49 12.58 8.45 11.72
N ASN A 50 12.39 8.03 10.48
CA ASN A 50 12.21 8.93 9.35
C ASN A 50 10.98 8.53 8.55
N PRO A 51 9.79 9.01 8.96
CA PRO A 51 8.53 8.56 8.34
C PRO A 51 8.49 8.74 6.83
N LEU A 52 9.00 9.84 6.30
CA LEU A 52 8.99 10.06 4.86
C LEU A 52 9.90 9.06 4.12
N ALA A 53 11.06 8.74 4.71
CA ALA A 53 11.95 7.73 4.13
C ALA A 53 11.27 6.36 4.13
N LEU A 54 10.60 6.02 5.23
CA LEU A 54 9.85 4.76 5.32
C LEU A 54 8.74 4.72 4.27
N ALA A 55 8.02 5.84 4.08
CA ALA A 55 6.96 5.90 3.07
C ALA A 55 7.51 5.68 1.67
N ALA A 56 8.68 6.23 1.36
CA ALA A 56 9.31 6.02 0.05
C ALA A 56 9.68 4.55 -0.16
N VAL A 57 10.23 3.90 0.85
CA VAL A 57 10.54 2.47 0.78
C VAL A 57 9.24 1.67 0.58
N ALA A 58 8.19 1.99 1.31
CA ALA A 58 6.90 1.33 1.19
C ALA A 58 6.30 1.52 -0.21
N ARG A 59 6.44 2.71 -0.78
CA ARG A 59 5.94 3.00 -2.14
C ARG A 59 6.63 2.12 -3.17
N HIS A 60 7.95 2.03 -3.10
CA HIS A 60 8.69 1.18 -4.03
C HIS A 60 8.31 -0.29 -3.88
N HIS A 61 8.18 -0.75 -2.64
CA HIS A 61 7.78 -2.13 -2.39
C HIS A 61 6.36 -2.41 -2.90
N ALA A 62 5.40 -1.56 -2.56
CA ALA A 62 4.01 -1.76 -2.97
C ALA A 62 3.89 -1.73 -4.49
N GLY A 63 4.59 -0.80 -5.14
CA GLY A 63 4.59 -0.72 -6.61
C GLY A 63 5.15 -1.97 -7.25
N ALA A 64 6.23 -2.51 -6.70
CA ALA A 64 6.83 -3.75 -7.21
C ALA A 64 5.87 -4.93 -7.04
N CYS A 65 5.12 -4.98 -5.94
CA CYS A 65 4.13 -6.04 -5.72
C CYS A 65 2.99 -5.96 -6.74
N VAL A 66 2.52 -4.76 -7.04
CA VAL A 66 1.48 -4.55 -8.07
C VAL A 66 2.00 -5.05 -9.42
N GLU A 67 3.21 -4.66 -9.78
CA GLU A 67 3.80 -5.07 -11.06
C GLU A 67 4.00 -6.58 -11.13
N GLY A 68 4.44 -7.20 -10.03
CA GLY A 68 4.59 -8.65 -9.95
C GLY A 68 3.28 -9.38 -10.18
N ALA A 69 2.20 -8.91 -9.58
CA ALA A 69 0.88 -9.52 -9.78
C ALA A 69 0.41 -9.36 -11.23
N ARG A 70 0.63 -8.19 -11.83
CA ARG A 70 0.28 -7.96 -13.24
C ARG A 70 1.06 -8.89 -14.17
N GLN A 71 2.35 -8.99 -13.95
CA GLN A 71 3.21 -9.84 -14.76
C GLN A 71 2.81 -11.31 -14.65
N GLY A 72 2.58 -11.76 -13.40
CA GLY A 72 2.14 -13.14 -13.17
C GLY A 72 0.83 -13.45 -13.86
N TYR A 73 -0.14 -12.53 -13.79
CA TYR A 73 -1.43 -12.70 -14.46
C TYR A 73 -1.24 -12.86 -15.97
N ARG A 74 -0.36 -12.04 -16.58
CA ARG A 74 -0.13 -12.08 -18.02
C ARG A 74 0.58 -13.34 -18.49
N THR A 75 1.44 -13.92 -17.66
CA THR A 75 2.35 -14.97 -18.10
C THR A 75 2.03 -16.37 -17.59
N VAL A 76 1.12 -16.50 -16.63
CA VAL A 76 0.90 -17.79 -15.97
C VAL A 76 0.51 -18.90 -16.96
N ARG A 77 -0.32 -18.59 -17.96
CA ARG A 77 -0.72 -19.60 -18.96
C ARG A 77 0.48 -20.07 -19.76
N THR A 78 1.30 -19.14 -20.22
CA THR A 78 2.49 -19.48 -21.00
C THR A 78 3.48 -20.30 -20.18
N GLU A 79 3.63 -19.95 -18.92
CA GLU A 79 4.65 -20.59 -18.08
C GLU A 79 4.22 -21.96 -17.57
N LEU A 80 2.92 -22.18 -17.30
CA LEU A 80 2.50 -23.33 -16.52
C LEU A 80 1.53 -24.29 -17.24
N THR A 81 1.00 -23.92 -18.40
CA THR A 81 -0.03 -24.74 -19.06
C THR A 81 0.41 -26.18 -19.29
N GLU A 82 1.70 -26.40 -19.61
CA GLU A 82 2.22 -27.75 -19.86
C GLU A 82 2.60 -28.49 -18.58
N HIS A 83 2.54 -27.83 -17.42
CA HIS A 83 3.06 -28.38 -16.19
C HIS A 83 2.01 -28.62 -15.12
N VAL A 84 0.87 -27.93 -15.18
CA VAL A 84 -0.19 -28.05 -14.17
C VAL A 84 -1.56 -28.17 -14.85
N PRO A 85 -2.55 -28.76 -14.15
CA PRO A 85 -3.89 -28.87 -14.70
C PRO A 85 -4.56 -27.51 -14.92
N ALA A 86 -5.53 -27.49 -15.85
CA ALA A 86 -6.23 -26.24 -16.19
C ALA A 86 -6.89 -25.57 -14.98
N HIS A 87 -7.45 -26.36 -14.06
CA HIS A 87 -8.12 -25.77 -12.89
C HIS A 87 -7.13 -25.05 -11.97
N VAL A 88 -5.86 -25.48 -11.96
CA VAL A 88 -4.82 -24.79 -11.19
C VAL A 88 -4.52 -23.44 -11.83
N ILE A 89 -4.41 -23.40 -13.17
CA ILE A 89 -4.21 -22.13 -13.89
C ILE A 89 -5.35 -21.16 -13.56
N ASP A 90 -6.59 -21.63 -13.63
CA ASP A 90 -7.76 -20.79 -13.34
C ASP A 90 -7.69 -20.25 -11.89
N GLY A 91 -7.30 -21.10 -10.95
CA GLY A 91 -7.15 -20.68 -9.55
C GLY A 91 -6.07 -19.62 -9.36
N ILE A 92 -4.95 -19.77 -10.08
CA ILE A 92 -3.86 -18.78 -10.01
C ILE A 92 -4.32 -17.44 -10.59
N LEU A 93 -5.06 -17.47 -11.71
CA LEU A 93 -5.59 -16.23 -12.30
C LEU A 93 -6.51 -15.50 -11.34
N VAL A 94 -7.37 -16.25 -10.63
CA VAL A 94 -8.25 -15.66 -9.61
C VAL A 94 -7.41 -15.05 -8.49
N ALA A 95 -6.39 -15.77 -8.02
CA ALA A 95 -5.51 -15.28 -6.96
C ALA A 95 -4.82 -13.97 -7.36
N TYR A 96 -4.23 -13.91 -8.56
CA TYR A 96 -3.59 -12.69 -9.03
C TYR A 96 -4.56 -11.53 -9.15
N ARG A 97 -5.78 -11.80 -9.62
CA ARG A 97 -6.79 -10.74 -9.75
C ARG A 97 -7.19 -10.20 -8.39
N THR A 98 -7.45 -11.08 -7.44
CA THR A 98 -7.86 -10.71 -6.09
C THR A 98 -6.76 -9.94 -5.36
N GLU A 99 -5.55 -10.51 -5.36
CA GLU A 99 -4.42 -9.88 -4.69
C GLU A 99 -3.96 -8.62 -5.41
N GLY A 100 -4.06 -8.59 -6.73
CA GLY A 100 -3.72 -7.40 -7.50
C GLY A 100 -4.57 -6.19 -7.12
N LYS A 101 -5.87 -6.40 -6.91
CA LYS A 101 -6.75 -5.32 -6.47
C LYS A 101 -6.37 -4.82 -5.08
N ARG A 102 -6.08 -5.74 -4.17
CA ARG A 102 -5.66 -5.39 -2.81
C ARG A 102 -4.35 -4.62 -2.82
N LEU A 103 -3.38 -5.10 -3.60
CA LEU A 103 -2.07 -4.47 -3.71
C LEU A 103 -2.17 -3.08 -4.34
N ALA A 104 -3.02 -2.92 -5.35
CA ALA A 104 -3.22 -1.62 -5.99
C ALA A 104 -3.81 -0.61 -5.01
N ALA A 105 -4.77 -1.05 -4.19
CA ALA A 105 -5.37 -0.18 -3.17
C ALA A 105 -4.33 0.23 -2.12
N THR A 106 -3.49 -0.72 -1.68
CA THR A 106 -2.42 -0.42 -0.74
C THR A 106 -1.41 0.56 -1.35
N SER A 107 -1.05 0.37 -2.61
CA SER A 107 -0.11 1.25 -3.30
C SER A 107 -0.64 2.68 -3.37
N ARG A 108 -1.93 2.85 -3.68
CA ARG A 108 -2.54 4.18 -3.69
C ARG A 108 -2.54 4.80 -2.30
N ALA A 109 -2.85 4.00 -1.27
CA ALA A 109 -2.87 4.48 0.11
C ALA A 109 -1.48 4.94 0.55
N VAL A 110 -0.43 4.18 0.22
CA VAL A 110 0.95 4.57 0.52
C VAL A 110 1.28 5.91 -0.14
N GLY A 111 0.88 6.09 -1.40
CA GLY A 111 1.13 7.34 -2.11
C GLY A 111 0.49 8.54 -1.42
N LEU A 112 -0.75 8.36 -0.92
CA LEU A 112 -1.44 9.43 -0.20
C LEU A 112 -0.74 9.78 1.12
N VAL A 113 -0.33 8.76 1.87
CA VAL A 113 0.37 8.97 3.14
C VAL A 113 1.71 9.66 2.89
N GLU A 114 2.44 9.23 1.85
CA GLU A 114 3.71 9.86 1.50
C GLU A 114 3.54 11.35 1.17
N ARG A 115 2.52 11.68 0.38
CA ARG A 115 2.24 13.08 0.03
C ARG A 115 1.91 13.90 1.28
N ALA A 116 1.13 13.34 2.20
CA ALA A 116 0.82 14.01 3.45
C ALA A 116 2.08 14.24 4.29
N LEU A 117 2.99 13.25 4.31
CA LEU A 117 4.26 13.38 5.03
C LEU A 117 5.17 14.44 4.42
N ARG A 118 5.02 14.70 3.12
CA ARG A 118 5.73 15.80 2.45
C ARG A 118 5.11 17.16 2.75
N GLY A 119 3.99 17.19 3.45
CA GLY A 119 3.30 18.43 3.74
C GLY A 119 2.38 18.92 2.64
N GLU A 120 2.10 18.08 1.63
CA GLU A 120 1.20 18.48 0.56
C GLU A 120 -0.25 18.52 1.03
N ALA A 121 -0.98 19.50 0.53
CA ALA A 121 -2.41 19.55 0.76
C ALA A 121 -3.09 18.47 -0.07
N LEU A 122 -3.91 17.66 0.56
CA LEU A 122 -4.64 16.59 -0.12
C LEU A 122 -6.09 17.01 -0.33
N THR A 123 -6.67 16.59 -1.46
CA THR A 123 -8.07 16.87 -1.75
C THR A 123 -8.95 15.94 -0.92
N PRO A 124 -9.74 16.48 0.02
CA PRO A 124 -10.61 15.64 0.82
C PRO A 124 -11.68 14.97 -0.05
N ARG A 125 -12.19 13.87 0.46
CA ARG A 125 -13.33 13.19 -0.18
C ARG A 125 -14.55 14.10 -0.15
N ALA A 126 -15.17 14.22 -1.29
CA ALA A 126 -16.38 15.01 -1.43
C ALA A 126 -17.57 14.40 -0.70
#